data_62b5f47805914f5228e60fc5da851b79
#
_entry.id   62b5f47805914f5228e60fc5da851b79
#
_cell.length_a   1.000
_cell.length_b   1.000
_cell.length_c   1.000
_cell.angle_alpha   90.00
_cell.angle_beta   90.00
_cell.angle_gamma   90.00
#
_symmetry.space_group_name_H-M   'P 1'
#
loop_
_entity.id
_entity.type
_entity.pdbx_description
1 polymer ?
#
loop_
_entity_poly.entity_id
_entity_poly.type
_entity_poly.pdbx_seq_one_letter_code
_entity_poly.pdbx_strand_id
1 'polypeptide(L)'
;MDFKLIGSAIGIGLVIIYAVGSGIWVSNSPGWYSSLIRPSWQPPDYVFGLIWPYNFVMLGISAYQVSNRLNKGLVIAWLGFFAISIVFALTWAYQFYVPHNLKLSAIALGLAALLTLPILLITYKASWKMGLLLTPYQIWVAIATTLAWGYALKN
;
A
#
# COMPACT_ATOMS: atom_id res chain seq x y z
N MET A 1 -21.50 -19.85 5.22
CA MET A 1 -21.04 -18.46 5.45
C MET A 1 -21.15 -17.72 4.14
N ASP A 2 -21.72 -16.51 4.13
CA ASP A 2 -21.93 -15.74 2.89
C ASP A 2 -20.57 -15.33 2.30
N PHE A 3 -20.37 -15.56 0.99
CA PHE A 3 -19.14 -15.24 0.28
C PHE A 3 -18.78 -13.73 0.39
N LYS A 4 -19.79 -12.87 0.42
CA LYS A 4 -19.62 -11.42 0.59
C LYS A 4 -18.99 -11.07 1.94
N LEU A 5 -19.46 -11.74 3.00
CA LEU A 5 -18.93 -11.56 4.35
C LEU A 5 -17.48 -12.06 4.43
N ILE A 6 -17.22 -13.24 3.84
CA ILE A 6 -15.86 -13.81 3.80
C ILE A 6 -14.90 -12.87 3.05
N GLY A 7 -15.27 -12.41 1.86
CA GLY A 7 -14.44 -11.50 1.07
C GLY A 7 -14.15 -10.20 1.79
N SER A 8 -15.17 -9.62 2.44
CA SER A 8 -15.00 -8.40 3.24
C SER A 8 -14.05 -8.64 4.43
N ALA A 9 -14.24 -9.74 5.15
CA ALA A 9 -13.41 -10.07 6.31
C ALA A 9 -11.94 -10.31 5.92
N ILE A 10 -11.68 -11.06 4.83
CA ILE A 10 -10.32 -11.27 4.30
C ILE A 10 -9.70 -9.95 3.89
N GLY A 11 -10.41 -9.10 3.14
CA GLY A 11 -9.90 -7.81 2.70
C GLY A 11 -9.55 -6.88 3.87
N ILE A 12 -10.39 -6.80 4.88
CA ILE A 12 -10.11 -6.02 6.10
C ILE A 12 -8.93 -6.62 6.86
N GLY A 13 -8.85 -7.94 6.98
CA GLY A 13 -7.72 -8.63 7.59
C GLY A 13 -6.38 -8.32 6.89
N LEU A 14 -6.38 -8.28 5.55
CA LEU A 14 -5.23 -7.86 4.76
C LEU A 14 -4.82 -6.42 5.04
N VAL A 15 -5.78 -5.49 5.20
CA VAL A 15 -5.47 -4.10 5.57
C VAL A 15 -4.80 -4.03 6.95
N ILE A 16 -5.29 -4.79 7.92
CA ILE A 16 -4.70 -4.85 9.26
C ILE A 16 -3.26 -5.39 9.20
N ILE A 17 -3.04 -6.48 8.46
CA ILE A 17 -1.70 -7.06 8.25
C ILE A 17 -0.77 -6.01 7.61
N TYR A 18 -1.24 -5.28 6.62
CA TYR A 18 -0.46 -4.23 5.96
C TYR A 18 -0.10 -3.09 6.92
N ALA A 19 -1.07 -2.56 7.65
CA ALA A 19 -0.88 -1.46 8.57
C ALA A 19 0.07 -1.82 9.72
N VAL A 20 -0.16 -2.96 10.36
CA VAL A 20 0.66 -3.44 11.49
C VAL A 20 2.05 -3.85 11.01
N GLY A 21 2.14 -4.63 9.93
CA GLY A 21 3.41 -5.14 9.41
C GLY A 21 4.35 -4.01 8.97
N SER A 22 3.85 -3.01 8.24
CA SER A 22 4.67 -1.86 7.84
C SER A 22 5.11 -1.03 9.06
N GLY A 23 4.24 -0.83 10.04
CA GLY A 23 4.53 -0.07 11.25
C GLY A 23 5.65 -0.66 12.09
N ILE A 24 5.74 -2.00 12.18
CA ILE A 24 6.76 -2.70 12.95
C ILE A 24 8.17 -2.33 12.46
N TRP A 25 8.41 -2.32 11.17
CA TRP A 25 9.75 -2.04 10.63
C TRP A 25 10.05 -0.55 10.52
N VAL A 26 9.07 0.28 10.18
CA VAL A 26 9.25 1.74 10.09
C VAL A 26 9.69 2.34 11.43
N SER A 27 9.30 1.76 12.56
CA SER A 27 9.67 2.24 13.90
C SER A 27 11.04 1.78 14.36
N ASN A 28 11.70 0.82 13.68
CA ASN A 28 12.89 0.15 14.19
C ASN A 28 14.20 0.93 14.10
N SER A 29 14.32 1.93 13.25
CA SER A 29 15.62 2.62 13.02
C SER A 29 15.49 4.12 12.78
N PRO A 30 14.93 4.88 13.72
CA PRO A 30 14.68 6.32 13.50
C PRO A 30 15.98 7.13 13.31
N GLY A 31 17.06 6.78 14.00
CA GLY A 31 18.35 7.44 13.89
C GLY A 31 19.01 7.23 12.53
N TRP A 32 18.94 6.02 12.00
CA TRP A 32 19.47 5.72 10.67
C TRP A 32 18.68 6.44 9.57
N TYR A 33 17.35 6.42 9.62
CA TYR A 33 16.52 7.11 8.63
C TYR A 33 16.80 8.61 8.59
N SER A 34 16.98 9.25 9.75
CA SER A 34 17.29 10.68 9.84
C SER A 34 18.69 11.03 9.31
N SER A 35 19.62 10.06 9.23
CA SER A 35 20.97 10.26 8.69
C SER A 35 21.01 10.24 7.16
N LEU A 36 19.96 9.74 6.49
CA LEU A 36 19.93 9.66 5.03
C LEU A 36 19.79 11.02 4.36
N ILE A 37 20.42 11.15 3.18
CA ILE A 37 20.25 12.30 2.30
C ILE A 37 18.86 12.25 1.68
N ARG A 38 17.99 13.17 2.11
CA ARG A 38 16.59 13.22 1.66
C ARG A 38 16.47 13.69 0.21
N PRO A 39 15.57 13.09 -0.59
CA PRO A 39 15.16 13.66 -1.87
C PRO A 39 14.54 15.05 -1.66
N SER A 40 14.85 16.02 -2.53
CA SER A 40 14.36 17.40 -2.42
C SER A 40 12.85 17.56 -2.58
N TRP A 41 12.21 16.55 -3.20
CA TRP A 41 10.75 16.51 -3.41
C TRP A 41 9.99 15.75 -2.32
N GLN A 42 10.66 15.33 -1.23
CA GLN A 42 9.99 14.62 -0.15
C GLN A 42 8.96 15.54 0.52
N PRO A 43 7.69 15.10 0.62
CA PRO A 43 6.68 15.83 1.39
C PRO A 43 7.09 15.97 2.86
N PRO A 44 6.57 17.00 3.56
CA PRO A 44 6.77 17.15 5.00
C PRO A 44 6.30 15.90 5.78
N ASP A 45 6.97 15.60 6.89
CA ASP A 45 6.75 14.34 7.63
C ASP A 45 5.29 14.14 8.11
N TYR A 46 4.57 15.25 8.42
CA TYR A 46 3.16 15.16 8.82
C TYR A 46 2.24 14.62 7.73
N VAL A 47 2.59 14.77 6.44
CA VAL A 47 1.81 14.24 5.32
C VAL A 47 1.73 12.72 5.38
N PHE A 48 2.83 12.05 5.75
CA PHE A 48 2.87 10.59 5.92
C PHE A 48 1.90 10.13 7.03
N GLY A 49 1.84 10.88 8.13
CA GLY A 49 0.93 10.59 9.24
C GLY A 49 -0.55 10.76 8.91
N LEU A 50 -0.89 11.56 7.91
CA LEU A 50 -2.27 11.77 7.45
C LEU A 50 -2.68 10.80 6.34
N ILE A 51 -1.80 10.59 5.36
CA ILE A 51 -2.15 9.84 4.16
C ILE A 51 -2.25 8.33 4.41
N TRP A 52 -1.41 7.76 5.27
CA TRP A 52 -1.45 6.33 5.53
C TRP A 52 -2.73 5.87 6.25
N PRO A 53 -3.19 6.51 7.35
CA PRO A 53 -4.50 6.18 7.92
C PRO A 53 -5.66 6.33 6.93
N TYR A 54 -5.66 7.39 6.12
CA TYR A 54 -6.64 7.59 5.06
C TYR A 54 -6.63 6.40 4.08
N ASN A 55 -5.46 6.01 3.58
CA ASN A 55 -5.31 4.92 2.62
C ASN A 55 -5.80 3.59 3.19
N PHE A 56 -5.47 3.26 4.44
CA PHE A 56 -5.94 2.03 5.08
C PHE A 56 -7.46 2.00 5.24
N VAL A 57 -8.07 3.12 5.64
CA VAL A 57 -9.53 3.23 5.72
C VAL A 57 -10.18 3.03 4.35
N MET A 58 -9.65 3.70 3.32
CA MET A 58 -10.20 3.58 1.95
C MET A 58 -10.02 2.17 1.38
N LEU A 59 -8.91 1.50 1.65
CA LEU A 59 -8.71 0.09 1.26
C LEU A 59 -9.71 -0.83 1.96
N GLY A 60 -9.98 -0.65 3.25
CA GLY A 60 -10.97 -1.42 3.99
C GLY A 60 -12.39 -1.23 3.45
N ILE A 61 -12.79 0.02 3.18
CA ILE A 61 -14.10 0.31 2.57
C ILE A 61 -14.17 -0.26 1.15
N SER A 62 -13.07 -0.20 0.38
CA SER A 62 -13.00 -0.78 -0.96
C SER A 62 -13.20 -2.29 -0.92
N ALA A 63 -12.56 -3.00 0.01
CA ALA A 63 -12.73 -4.44 0.19
C ALA A 63 -14.20 -4.81 0.44
N TYR A 64 -14.88 -4.05 1.29
CA TYR A 64 -16.32 -4.22 1.54
C TYR A 64 -17.15 -3.96 0.28
N GLN A 65 -16.93 -2.85 -0.42
CA GLN A 65 -17.71 -2.49 -1.62
C GLN A 65 -17.51 -3.52 -2.76
N VAL A 66 -16.27 -3.92 -3.00
CA VAL A 66 -15.92 -4.93 -4.01
C VAL A 66 -16.60 -6.27 -3.69
N SER A 67 -16.51 -6.74 -2.44
CA SER A 67 -17.08 -8.02 -2.00
C SER A 67 -18.61 -8.06 -2.10
N ASN A 68 -19.28 -6.91 -1.89
CA ASN A 68 -20.74 -6.84 -1.88
C ASN A 68 -21.35 -6.55 -3.26
N ARG A 69 -20.60 -5.98 -4.19
CA ARG A 69 -21.15 -5.48 -5.47
C ARG A 69 -20.66 -6.24 -6.70
N LEU A 70 -19.55 -6.97 -6.62
CA LEU A 70 -18.97 -7.65 -7.76
C LEU A 70 -19.17 -9.18 -7.68
N ASN A 71 -18.97 -9.84 -8.82
CA ASN A 71 -18.98 -11.29 -8.91
C ASN A 71 -17.74 -11.91 -8.22
N LYS A 72 -17.82 -13.20 -7.89
CA LYS A 72 -16.76 -13.93 -7.18
C LYS A 72 -15.39 -13.83 -7.85
N GLY A 73 -15.33 -13.88 -9.17
CA GLY A 73 -14.06 -13.82 -9.91
C GLY A 73 -13.34 -12.50 -9.71
N LEU A 74 -14.04 -11.37 -9.77
CA LEU A 74 -13.46 -10.04 -9.54
C LEU A 74 -13.09 -9.81 -8.08
N VAL A 75 -13.87 -10.36 -7.14
CA VAL A 75 -13.52 -10.30 -5.70
C VAL A 75 -12.23 -11.07 -5.43
N ILE A 76 -12.10 -12.29 -5.95
CA ILE A 76 -10.90 -13.11 -5.79
C ILE A 76 -9.70 -12.42 -6.44
N ALA A 77 -9.86 -11.86 -7.64
CA ALA A 77 -8.80 -11.12 -8.32
C ALA A 77 -8.34 -9.91 -7.51
N TRP A 78 -9.27 -9.11 -6.98
CA TRP A 78 -8.97 -7.95 -6.14
C TRP A 78 -8.19 -8.36 -4.88
N LEU A 79 -8.67 -9.38 -4.16
CA LEU A 79 -8.00 -9.91 -2.96
C LEU A 79 -6.61 -10.47 -3.28
N GLY A 80 -6.46 -11.18 -4.41
CA GLY A 80 -5.18 -11.72 -4.85
C GLY A 80 -4.16 -10.63 -5.18
N PHE A 81 -4.53 -9.64 -5.99
CA PHE A 81 -3.67 -8.49 -6.27
C PHE A 81 -3.31 -7.72 -5.01
N PHE A 82 -4.27 -7.56 -4.09
CA PHE A 82 -4.03 -6.85 -2.85
C PHE A 82 -3.06 -7.63 -1.94
N ALA A 83 -3.27 -8.94 -1.76
CA ALA A 83 -2.36 -9.77 -0.97
C ALA A 83 -0.93 -9.75 -1.51
N ILE A 84 -0.74 -9.89 -2.83
CA ILE A 84 0.58 -9.84 -3.45
C ILE A 84 1.20 -8.44 -3.32
N SER A 85 0.41 -7.39 -3.50
CA SER A 85 0.86 -6.00 -3.30
C SER A 85 1.36 -5.77 -1.88
N ILE A 86 0.68 -6.32 -0.87
CA ILE A 86 1.11 -6.24 0.54
C ILE A 86 2.44 -6.95 0.74
N VAL A 87 2.65 -8.14 0.16
CA VAL A 87 3.94 -8.85 0.26
C VAL A 87 5.07 -7.95 -0.24
N PHE A 88 4.92 -7.30 -1.39
CA PHE A 88 5.93 -6.37 -1.90
C PHE A 88 6.07 -5.10 -1.05
N ALA A 89 4.98 -4.55 -0.55
CA ALA A 89 5.03 -3.38 0.33
C ALA A 89 5.72 -3.69 1.68
N LEU A 90 5.47 -4.85 2.24
CA LEU A 90 6.16 -5.31 3.45
C LEU A 90 7.64 -5.65 3.17
N THR A 91 7.95 -6.21 2.00
CA THR A 91 9.33 -6.41 1.54
C THR A 91 10.07 -5.08 1.42
N TRP A 92 9.42 -4.04 0.85
CA TRP A 92 9.97 -2.69 0.85
C TRP A 92 10.32 -2.22 2.25
N ALA A 93 9.36 -2.28 3.19
CA ALA A 93 9.58 -1.80 4.56
C ALA A 93 10.70 -2.56 5.26
N TYR A 94 10.71 -3.90 5.14
CA TYR A 94 11.79 -4.73 5.70
C TYR A 94 13.16 -4.36 5.10
N GLN A 95 13.28 -4.36 3.78
CA GLN A 95 14.56 -4.11 3.09
C GLN A 95 15.08 -2.70 3.34
N PHE A 96 14.19 -1.72 3.50
CA PHE A 96 14.56 -0.35 3.78
C PHE A 96 15.09 -0.19 5.21
N TYR A 97 14.34 -0.67 6.20
CA TYR A 97 14.59 -0.37 7.62
C TYR A 97 15.46 -1.40 8.36
N VAL A 98 15.63 -2.61 7.84
CA VAL A 98 16.38 -3.69 8.53
C VAL A 98 17.74 -3.93 7.89
N PRO A 99 17.86 -4.52 6.67
CA PRO A 99 19.17 -4.70 6.03
C PRO A 99 19.68 -3.44 5.33
N HIS A 100 18.88 -2.37 5.25
CA HIS A 100 19.21 -1.11 4.57
C HIS A 100 19.50 -1.28 3.06
N ASN A 101 18.86 -2.25 2.42
CA ASN A 101 19.00 -2.48 0.98
C ASN A 101 18.04 -1.58 0.21
N LEU A 102 18.45 -0.32 0.00
CA LEU A 102 17.62 0.72 -0.59
C LEU A 102 17.18 0.41 -2.04
N LYS A 103 18.04 -0.26 -2.82
CA LYS A 103 17.71 -0.63 -4.22
C LYS A 103 16.62 -1.70 -4.28
N LEU A 104 16.78 -2.77 -3.52
CA LEU A 104 15.77 -3.84 -3.47
C LEU A 104 14.46 -3.34 -2.88
N SER A 105 14.54 -2.48 -1.88
CA SER A 105 13.40 -1.78 -1.30
C SER A 105 12.63 -0.97 -2.37
N ALA A 106 13.33 -0.16 -3.16
CA ALA A 106 12.70 0.65 -4.22
C ALA A 106 12.05 -0.21 -5.31
N ILE A 107 12.69 -1.33 -5.71
CA ILE A 107 12.11 -2.29 -6.66
C ILE A 107 10.83 -2.90 -6.08
N ALA A 108 10.86 -3.37 -4.84
CA ALA A 108 9.70 -3.97 -4.18
C ALA A 108 8.51 -2.98 -4.11
N LEU A 109 8.75 -1.73 -3.73
CA LEU A 109 7.70 -0.72 -3.69
C LEU A 109 7.14 -0.40 -5.08
N GLY A 110 7.98 -0.38 -6.11
CA GLY A 110 7.55 -0.23 -7.51
C GLY A 110 6.63 -1.36 -7.97
N LEU A 111 6.95 -2.61 -7.62
CA LEU A 111 6.10 -3.76 -7.90
C LEU A 111 4.77 -3.69 -7.13
N ALA A 112 4.80 -3.27 -5.86
CA ALA A 112 3.58 -3.01 -5.10
C ALA A 112 2.71 -1.96 -5.80
N ALA A 113 3.29 -0.84 -6.25
CA ALA A 113 2.59 0.24 -6.94
C ALA A 113 1.95 -0.22 -8.27
N LEU A 114 2.61 -1.09 -9.02
CA LEU A 114 2.04 -1.67 -10.25
C LEU A 114 0.83 -2.56 -9.95
N LEU A 115 0.89 -3.34 -8.86
CA LEU A 115 -0.21 -4.23 -8.45
C LEU A 115 -1.41 -3.47 -7.87
N THR A 116 -1.23 -2.23 -7.40
CA THR A 116 -2.35 -1.39 -6.95
C THR A 116 -3.22 -0.86 -8.10
N LEU A 117 -2.70 -0.82 -9.34
CA LEU A 117 -3.49 -0.43 -10.52
C LEU A 117 -4.72 -1.31 -10.76
N PRO A 118 -4.60 -2.66 -10.87
CA PRO A 118 -5.78 -3.51 -11.00
C PRO A 118 -6.71 -3.44 -9.79
N ILE A 119 -6.20 -3.24 -8.57
CA ILE A 119 -7.01 -3.03 -7.37
C ILE A 119 -7.89 -1.79 -7.56
N LEU A 120 -7.31 -0.67 -7.99
CA LEU A 120 -8.04 0.58 -8.24
C LEU A 120 -9.08 0.39 -9.34
N LEU A 121 -8.71 -0.23 -10.47
CA LEU A 121 -9.63 -0.45 -11.60
C LEU A 121 -10.83 -1.33 -11.23
N ILE A 122 -10.61 -2.40 -10.46
CA ILE A 122 -11.69 -3.25 -9.95
C ILE A 122 -12.58 -2.48 -8.96
N THR A 123 -11.98 -1.62 -8.12
CA THR A 123 -12.74 -0.77 -7.20
C THR A 123 -13.64 0.22 -7.97
N TYR A 124 -13.17 0.81 -9.08
CA TYR A 124 -14.00 1.65 -9.95
C TYR A 124 -15.20 0.89 -10.53
N LYS A 125 -15.02 -0.39 -10.89
CA LYS A 125 -16.14 -1.25 -11.35
C LYS A 125 -17.18 -1.49 -10.25
N ALA A 126 -16.76 -1.60 -9.00
CA ALA A 126 -17.68 -1.76 -7.87
C ALA A 126 -18.43 -0.46 -7.55
N SER A 127 -17.72 0.66 -7.59
CA SER A 127 -18.27 1.99 -7.31
C SER A 127 -17.30 3.06 -7.83
N TRP A 128 -17.76 3.91 -8.75
CA TRP A 128 -16.95 5.01 -9.27
C TRP A 128 -16.56 6.01 -8.16
N LYS A 129 -17.47 6.26 -7.20
CA LYS A 129 -17.19 7.12 -6.03
C LYS A 129 -16.08 6.54 -5.18
N MET A 130 -16.12 5.22 -4.95
CA MET A 130 -15.09 4.55 -4.16
C MET A 130 -13.76 4.51 -4.91
N GLY A 131 -13.78 4.32 -6.23
CA GLY A 131 -12.59 4.43 -7.08
C GLY A 131 -11.92 5.81 -6.95
N LEU A 132 -12.70 6.90 -7.00
CA LEU A 132 -12.18 8.25 -6.76
C LEU A 132 -11.56 8.41 -5.37
N LEU A 133 -12.22 7.90 -4.33
CA LEU A 133 -11.71 7.95 -2.96
C LEU A 133 -10.45 7.10 -2.76
N LEU A 134 -10.27 6.03 -3.53
CA LEU A 134 -9.06 5.19 -3.49
C LEU A 134 -7.93 5.72 -4.40
N THR A 135 -8.22 6.60 -5.36
CA THR A 135 -7.20 7.17 -6.26
C THR A 135 -6.02 7.82 -5.52
N PRO A 136 -6.19 8.55 -4.39
CA PRO A 136 -5.07 9.07 -3.60
C PRO A 136 -4.09 7.99 -3.14
N TYR A 137 -4.56 6.76 -2.85
CA TYR A 137 -3.68 5.65 -2.52
C TYR A 137 -2.74 5.30 -3.66
N GLN A 138 -3.26 5.18 -4.89
CA GLN A 138 -2.44 4.89 -6.08
C GLN A 138 -1.40 6.00 -6.32
N ILE A 139 -1.82 7.26 -6.22
CA ILE A 139 -0.91 8.41 -6.39
C ILE A 139 0.17 8.39 -5.31
N TRP A 140 -0.23 8.12 -4.06
CA TRP A 140 0.70 8.08 -2.94
C TRP A 140 1.75 6.98 -3.08
N VAL A 141 1.35 5.76 -3.45
CA VAL A 141 2.30 4.65 -3.64
C VAL A 141 3.26 4.94 -4.80
N ALA A 142 2.80 5.61 -5.87
CA ALA A 142 3.66 6.06 -6.95
C ALA A 142 4.67 7.11 -6.47
N ILE A 143 4.24 8.12 -5.70
CA ILE A 143 5.15 9.11 -5.08
C ILE A 143 6.15 8.42 -4.15
N ALA A 144 5.69 7.52 -3.27
CA ALA A 144 6.54 6.77 -2.37
C ALA A 144 7.59 5.93 -3.12
N THR A 145 7.24 5.38 -4.28
CA THR A 145 8.19 4.67 -5.16
C THR A 145 9.28 5.61 -5.67
N THR A 146 8.93 6.83 -6.11
CA THR A 146 9.94 7.82 -6.54
C THR A 146 10.84 8.25 -5.39
N LEU A 147 10.31 8.36 -4.18
CA LEU A 147 11.09 8.66 -2.98
C LEU A 147 12.05 7.53 -2.64
N ALA A 148 11.59 6.27 -2.68
CA ALA A 148 12.44 5.10 -2.43
C ALA A 148 13.61 5.04 -3.42
N TRP A 149 13.38 5.30 -4.71
CA TRP A 149 14.43 5.44 -5.71
C TRP A 149 15.34 6.65 -5.43
N GLY A 150 14.77 7.77 -5.00
CA GLY A 150 15.54 8.95 -4.62
C GLY A 150 16.52 8.67 -3.48
N TYR A 151 16.10 7.92 -2.47
CA TYR A 151 16.97 7.45 -1.40
C TYR A 151 18.05 6.48 -1.91
N ALA A 152 17.67 5.52 -2.76
CA ALA A 152 18.61 4.53 -3.31
C ALA A 152 19.69 5.14 -4.20
N LEU A 153 19.42 6.28 -4.84
CA LEU A 153 20.38 6.97 -5.72
C LEU A 153 21.27 7.96 -4.97
N LYS A 154 20.84 8.44 -3.80
CA LYS A 154 21.56 9.48 -3.03
C LYS A 154 22.40 8.92 -1.88
N ASN A 155 22.15 7.67 -1.48
CA ASN A 155 22.80 6.99 -0.36
C ASN A 155 23.37 5.64 -0.79
#